data_dba3eb46f8da2b4f4743e51f1e5eaf9e
#
_entry.id   dba3eb46f8da2b4f4743e51f1e5eaf9e
#
_cell.length_a   1.000
_cell.length_b   1.000
_cell.length_c   1.000
_cell.angle_alpha   90.00
_cell.angle_beta   90.00
_cell.angle_gamma   90.00
#
_symmetry.space_group_name_H-M   'P 1'
#
loop_
_entity.id
_entity.type
_entity.pdbx_description
1 polymer ?
#
loop_
_entity_poly.entity_id
_entity_poly.type
_entity_poly.pdbx_seq_one_letter_code
_entity_poly.pdbx_strand_id
1 'polypeptide(L)'
;MSKKIYVRKFMKHDITHEVSLTSYVYYEFFLGEEEVQFQIEGESRYYNVTFNNATDLRFGGDFKAICRKLGVKEGDYFLIYPQDNG
;
A
#
# COMPACT_ATOMS: atom_id res chain seq x y z
N MET A 1 12.37 15.64 11.41
CA MET A 1 11.46 14.53 11.61
C MET A 1 11.71 13.45 10.57
N SER A 2 11.94 12.24 11.01
CA SER A 2 12.25 11.16 10.08
C SER A 2 10.97 10.68 9.39
N LYS A 3 11.09 10.37 8.11
CA LYS A 3 10.03 9.77 7.35
C LYS A 3 10.29 8.29 7.21
N LYS A 4 9.25 7.49 7.41
CA LYS A 4 9.36 6.06 7.27
C LYS A 4 8.94 5.66 5.87
N ILE A 5 9.67 4.74 5.28
CA ILE A 5 9.37 4.21 3.97
C ILE A 5 9.05 2.73 4.15
N TYR A 6 7.91 2.33 3.64
CA TYR A 6 7.52 0.93 3.66
C TYR A 6 8.01 0.28 2.37
N VAL A 7 8.82 -0.74 2.51
CA VAL A 7 9.38 -1.46 1.38
C VAL A 7 8.90 -2.90 1.45
N ARG A 8 8.39 -3.40 0.35
CA ARG A 8 7.90 -4.77 0.29
C ARG A 8 8.28 -5.41 -1.04
N LYS A 9 8.71 -6.67 -0.97
CA LYS A 9 8.94 -7.49 -2.14
C LYS A 9 7.64 -8.24 -2.44
N PHE A 10 7.17 -8.17 -3.69
CA PHE A 10 5.97 -8.89 -4.09
C PHE A 10 6.26 -10.37 -4.21
N MET A 11 5.49 -11.17 -3.50
CA MET A 11 5.53 -12.61 -3.60
C MET A 11 4.35 -13.08 -4.44
N LYS A 12 4.38 -14.33 -4.85
CA LYS A 12 3.31 -14.89 -5.68
C LYS A 12 1.94 -14.68 -5.06
N HIS A 13 1.83 -14.89 -3.76
CA HIS A 13 0.57 -14.72 -3.04
C HIS A 13 0.05 -13.29 -3.14
N ASP A 14 0.94 -12.30 -3.10
CA ASP A 14 0.55 -10.89 -3.17
C ASP A 14 -0.08 -10.55 -4.51
N ILE A 15 0.35 -11.24 -5.57
CA ILE A 15 -0.14 -10.99 -6.94
C ILE A 15 -1.46 -11.70 -7.17
N THR A 16 -1.58 -12.95 -6.70
CA THR A 16 -2.76 -13.78 -6.95
C THR A 16 -3.89 -13.50 -5.96
N HIS A 17 -3.57 -12.97 -4.80
CA HIS A 17 -4.53 -12.66 -3.76
C HIS A 17 -4.38 -11.20 -3.34
N GLU A 18 -4.61 -10.93 -2.07
CA GLU A 18 -4.45 -9.57 -1.54
C GLU A 18 -3.12 -9.44 -0.80
N VAL A 19 -2.57 -8.24 -0.80
CA VAL A 19 -1.35 -7.96 -0.04
C VAL A 19 -1.75 -7.72 1.40
N SER A 20 -1.21 -8.53 2.30
CA SER A 20 -1.47 -8.38 3.73
C SER A 20 -0.35 -7.58 4.38
N LEU A 21 -0.65 -7.00 5.54
CA LEU A 21 0.33 -6.24 6.31
C LEU A 21 0.12 -6.53 7.78
N THR A 22 1.17 -6.32 8.57
CA THR A 22 1.09 -6.53 10.01
C THR A 22 0.41 -5.34 10.67
N SER A 23 -0.11 -5.53 11.88
CA SER A 23 -0.69 -4.43 12.63
C SER A 23 0.35 -3.36 12.96
N TYR A 24 1.60 -3.78 13.17
CA TYR A 24 2.68 -2.81 13.41
C TYR A 24 2.81 -1.85 12.23
N VAL A 25 2.89 -2.40 11.00
CA VAL A 25 3.01 -1.58 9.79
C VAL A 25 1.79 -0.68 9.64
N TYR A 26 0.61 -1.22 9.86
CA TYR A 26 -0.62 -0.47 9.71
C TYR A 26 -0.65 0.76 10.62
N TYR A 27 -0.33 0.58 11.91
CA TYR A 27 -0.35 1.70 12.83
C TYR A 27 0.82 2.65 12.65
N GLU A 28 1.99 2.14 12.29
CA GLU A 28 3.19 2.98 12.14
C GLU A 28 3.16 3.81 10.86
N PHE A 29 2.71 3.21 9.74
CA PHE A 29 2.76 3.89 8.46
C PHE A 29 1.43 4.53 8.07
N PHE A 30 0.31 3.95 8.47
CA PHE A 30 -1.01 4.40 8.04
C PHE A 30 -1.85 4.93 9.19
N LEU A 31 -1.29 5.01 10.38
CA LEU A 31 -1.86 5.68 11.56
C LEU A 31 -3.24 5.17 11.95
N GLY A 32 -3.56 3.92 11.63
CA GLY A 32 -4.85 3.35 11.96
C GLY A 32 -6.01 3.85 11.14
N GLU A 33 -5.74 4.55 10.03
CA GLU A 33 -6.80 5.08 9.18
C GLU A 33 -7.50 3.96 8.44
N GLU A 34 -8.80 4.09 8.23
CA GLU A 34 -9.57 3.10 7.48
C GLU A 34 -9.36 3.22 5.99
N GLU A 35 -9.04 4.41 5.52
CA GLU A 35 -8.82 4.67 4.12
C GLU A 35 -7.72 5.72 3.98
N VAL A 36 -6.82 5.51 3.02
CA VAL A 36 -5.73 6.43 2.76
C VAL A 36 -5.66 6.65 1.26
N GLN A 37 -5.38 7.86 0.84
CA GLN A 37 -5.20 8.17 -0.57
C GLN A 37 -3.76 7.92 -0.97
N PHE A 38 -3.59 7.11 -2.00
CA PHE A 38 -2.28 6.81 -2.59
C PHE A 38 -2.16 7.55 -3.91
N GLN A 39 -0.94 7.86 -4.28
CA GLN A 39 -0.63 8.46 -5.56
C GLN A 39 0.58 7.74 -6.12
N ILE A 40 0.51 7.38 -7.40
CA ILE A 40 1.67 6.80 -8.08
C ILE A 40 2.60 7.95 -8.42
N GLU A 41 3.89 7.79 -8.13
CA GLU A 41 4.88 8.83 -8.40
C GLU A 41 4.84 9.21 -9.88
N GLY A 42 4.76 10.50 -10.13
CA GLY A 42 4.67 11.02 -11.50
C GLY A 42 3.25 11.18 -12.03
N GLU A 43 2.25 10.73 -11.29
CA GLU A 43 0.84 10.89 -11.68
C GLU A 43 0.14 11.85 -10.73
N SER A 44 -0.91 12.49 -11.23
CA SER A 44 -1.71 13.39 -10.41
C SER A 44 -2.97 12.72 -9.84
N ARG A 45 -3.28 11.51 -10.31
CA ARG A 45 -4.47 10.79 -9.87
C ARG A 45 -4.29 10.23 -8.47
N TYR A 46 -5.37 10.27 -7.68
CA TYR A 46 -5.40 9.66 -6.36
C TYR A 46 -6.14 8.34 -6.40
N TYR A 47 -5.67 7.40 -5.62
CA TYR A 47 -6.28 6.07 -5.47
C TYR A 47 -6.69 5.91 -4.01
N ASN A 48 -7.90 5.46 -3.78
CA ASN A 48 -8.40 5.26 -2.43
C ASN A 48 -8.12 3.82 -2.02
N VAL A 49 -7.18 3.66 -1.09
CA VAL A 49 -6.80 2.35 -0.58
C VAL A 49 -7.43 2.17 0.79
N THR A 50 -8.17 1.08 0.95
CA THR A 50 -8.82 0.76 2.21
C THR A 50 -8.06 -0.35 2.92
N PHE A 51 -8.31 -0.47 4.22
CA PHE A 51 -7.68 -1.52 5.02
C PHE A 51 -8.77 -2.36 5.67
N ASN A 52 -8.77 -3.64 5.35
CA ASN A 52 -9.67 -4.60 5.97
C ASN A 52 -8.99 -5.10 7.24
N ASN A 53 -9.59 -4.82 8.38
CA ASN A 53 -9.00 -5.16 9.67
C ASN A 53 -9.87 -6.11 10.50
N ALA A 54 -10.70 -6.90 9.84
CA ALA A 54 -11.57 -7.84 10.56
C ALA A 54 -10.75 -8.95 11.21
N THR A 55 -10.02 -9.72 10.42
CA THR A 55 -9.15 -10.79 10.92
C THR A 55 -7.72 -10.58 10.49
N ASP A 56 -7.53 -10.21 9.23
CA ASP A 56 -6.21 -9.92 8.66
C ASP A 56 -6.23 -8.54 8.03
N LEU A 57 -5.20 -7.77 8.30
CA LEU A 57 -5.05 -6.46 7.66
C LEU A 57 -4.57 -6.66 6.23
N ARG A 58 -5.27 -6.07 5.28
CA ARG A 58 -4.96 -6.19 3.86
C ARG A 58 -5.19 -4.88 3.15
N PHE A 59 -4.37 -4.63 2.14
CA PHE A 59 -4.62 -3.51 1.25
C PHE A 59 -5.81 -3.83 0.36
N GLY A 60 -6.80 -2.98 0.38
CA GLY A 60 -8.02 -3.15 -0.41
C GLY A 60 -8.32 -1.92 -1.24
N GLY A 61 -9.59 -1.79 -1.66
CA GLY A 61 -10.00 -0.67 -2.49
C GLY A 61 -9.25 -0.65 -3.80
N ASP A 62 -8.65 0.48 -4.12
CA ASP A 62 -7.98 0.69 -5.40
C ASP A 62 -6.56 0.13 -5.48
N PHE A 63 -6.10 -0.58 -4.45
CA PHE A 63 -4.72 -1.06 -4.43
C PHE A 63 -4.42 -2.00 -5.62
N LYS A 64 -5.36 -2.85 -5.99
CA LYS A 64 -5.18 -3.73 -7.15
C LYS A 64 -5.06 -2.94 -8.44
N ALA A 65 -5.78 -1.84 -8.55
CA ALA A 65 -5.69 -0.98 -9.72
C ALA A 65 -4.29 -0.36 -9.82
N ILE A 66 -3.71 0.03 -8.69
CA ILE A 66 -2.35 0.54 -8.65
C ILE A 66 -1.37 -0.53 -9.14
N CYS A 67 -1.51 -1.76 -8.64
CA CYS A 67 -0.62 -2.85 -9.04
C CYS A 67 -0.72 -3.15 -10.53
N ARG A 68 -1.92 -3.14 -11.08
CA ARG A 68 -2.11 -3.34 -12.52
C ARG A 68 -1.49 -2.22 -13.33
N LYS A 69 -1.65 -0.99 -12.88
CA LYS A 69 -1.09 0.17 -13.55
C LYS A 69 0.43 0.11 -13.59
N LEU A 70 1.05 -0.34 -12.51
CA LEU A 70 2.50 -0.45 -12.41
C LEU A 70 3.05 -1.72 -13.06
N GLY A 71 2.20 -2.69 -13.37
CA GLY A 71 2.64 -3.95 -13.96
C GLY A 71 3.51 -4.77 -13.01
N VAL A 72 3.14 -4.84 -11.75
CA VAL A 72 3.94 -5.50 -10.72
C VAL A 72 3.99 -7.00 -10.96
N LYS A 73 5.18 -7.57 -10.78
CA LYS A 73 5.42 -9.01 -10.93
C LYS A 73 6.06 -9.57 -9.66
N GLU A 74 5.99 -10.89 -9.54
CA GLU A 74 6.67 -11.57 -8.44
C GLU A 74 8.15 -11.22 -8.43
N GLY A 75 8.65 -10.86 -7.26
CA GLY A 75 10.05 -10.45 -7.10
C GLY A 75 10.27 -8.96 -7.21
N ASP A 76 9.31 -8.19 -7.69
CA ASP A 76 9.43 -6.74 -7.73
C ASP A 76 9.30 -6.16 -6.33
N TYR A 77 9.94 -5.03 -6.13
CA TYR A 77 9.80 -4.27 -4.88
C TYR A 77 8.92 -3.07 -5.11
N PHE A 78 8.15 -2.70 -4.10
CA PHE A 78 7.46 -1.42 -4.13
C PHE A 78 7.75 -0.65 -2.85
N LEU A 79 7.70 0.66 -2.96
CA LEU A 79 7.95 1.57 -1.84
C LEU A 79 6.73 2.45 -1.64
N ILE A 80 6.33 2.59 -0.37
CA ILE A 80 5.26 3.50 0.00
C ILE A 80 5.86 4.51 0.97
N TYR A 81 5.74 5.78 0.66
CA TYR A 81 6.28 6.81 1.51
C TYR A 81 5.29 7.98 1.60
N PRO A 82 5.26 8.65 2.74
CA PRO A 82 4.33 9.77 2.92
C PRO A 82 4.78 10.98 2.12
N GLN A 83 3.82 11.77 1.67
CA GLN A 83 4.09 13.04 1.04
C GLN A 83 4.11 14.15 2.07
N ASP A 84 4.85 15.20 1.75
CA ASP A 84 5.12 16.29 2.68
C ASP A 84 4.10 17.43 2.63
N ASN A 85 3.12 17.34 1.85
CA ASN A 85 2.23 18.47 1.64
C ASN A 85 1.01 18.44 2.54
N GLY A 86 1.24 18.13 3.72
CA GLY A 86 0.19 18.23 4.71
C GLY A 86 -0.57 17.04 5.02
#